data_0b28522620edf50c27c615a0b7688a11
#
_entry.id   0b28522620edf50c27c615a0b7688a11
#
_cell.length_a   1.000
_cell.length_b   1.000
_cell.length_c   1.000
_cell.angle_alpha   90.00
_cell.angle_beta   90.00
_cell.angle_gamma   90.00
#
_symmetry.space_group_name_H-M   'P 1'
#
loop_
_entity.id
_entity.type
_entity.pdbx_description
1 polymer ?
#
loop_
_entity_poly.entity_id
_entity_poly.type
_entity_poly.pdbx_seq_one_letter_code
_entity_poly.pdbx_strand_id
1 'polypeptide(L)'
;MDSTPQGESLPTHVDKHSPYTYLDKGFEILITPTPNTQTNVMKLFLDTAIVSEIEDRLPSGLIAGITTNPTLIKKSGRDPWIVYTDIAELGVEDLSIEVVGETEKELVTLALSVNENYGNVATIKLPCTMEGVKACKYLTTIGIRVNMTLVFSESQAILCALAGATYISPFIGRMDDNSLVGLGLIRDICTLYRTQQIKTQVLAASVRDTQSVGKAFEYGADICTIPPKVFDSMVSHVLTDKGLEQFNRDNLA
;
A
#
# COMPACT_ATOMS: atom_id res chain seq x y z
N MET A 1 -43.16 -36.01 46.93
CA MET A 1 -42.65 -36.63 45.66
C MET A 1 -42.27 -35.48 44.75
N ASP A 2 -41.03 -35.21 44.81
CA ASP A 2 -40.38 -34.05 44.17
C ASP A 2 -39.66 -34.55 42.93
N SER A 3 -40.00 -34.05 41.76
CA SER A 3 -39.35 -34.40 40.50
C SER A 3 -38.95 -33.13 39.78
N THR A 4 -37.72 -32.67 40.07
CA THR A 4 -36.98 -31.67 39.30
C THR A 4 -36.52 -32.29 37.98
N PRO A 5 -36.70 -31.64 36.83
CA PRO A 5 -36.06 -32.07 35.58
C PRO A 5 -34.58 -31.68 35.55
N GLN A 6 -33.76 -32.65 35.27
CA GLN A 6 -32.33 -32.48 35.03
C GLN A 6 -32.12 -31.67 33.75
N GLY A 7 -31.28 -30.65 33.87
CA GLY A 7 -30.83 -29.84 32.71
C GLY A 7 -29.90 -30.66 31.81
N GLU A 8 -30.26 -30.79 30.56
CA GLU A 8 -29.39 -31.30 29.51
C GLU A 8 -28.27 -30.29 29.22
N SER A 9 -27.04 -30.75 29.44
CA SER A 9 -25.84 -30.03 29.01
C SER A 9 -25.72 -30.14 27.50
N LEU A 10 -25.80 -29.00 26.81
CA LEU A 10 -25.49 -28.91 25.39
C LEU A 10 -23.99 -29.21 25.15
N PRO A 11 -23.64 -29.99 24.11
CA PRO A 11 -22.25 -30.28 23.81
C PRO A 11 -21.55 -29.06 23.25
N THR A 12 -20.46 -28.68 23.87
CA THR A 12 -19.52 -27.68 23.33
C THR A 12 -18.78 -28.29 22.13
N HIS A 13 -19.31 -28.13 20.95
CA HIS A 13 -18.58 -28.41 19.72
C HIS A 13 -17.64 -27.23 19.43
N VAL A 14 -16.37 -27.37 19.79
CA VAL A 14 -15.31 -26.49 19.35
C VAL A 14 -14.86 -26.96 17.97
N ASP A 15 -15.30 -26.29 16.93
CA ASP A 15 -14.75 -26.48 15.58
C ASP A 15 -13.34 -25.92 15.56
N LYS A 16 -12.35 -26.78 15.48
CA LYS A 16 -10.91 -26.41 15.48
C LYS A 16 -10.47 -25.59 14.26
N HIS A 17 -11.37 -25.32 13.32
CA HIS A 17 -11.13 -24.55 12.11
C HIS A 17 -11.95 -23.26 12.04
N SER A 18 -12.74 -22.94 13.06
CA SER A 18 -13.48 -21.68 13.11
C SER A 18 -12.60 -20.57 13.72
N PRO A 19 -12.47 -19.41 13.08
CA PRO A 19 -11.78 -18.27 13.66
C PRO A 19 -12.60 -17.58 14.78
N TYR A 20 -13.77 -18.12 15.16
CA TYR A 20 -14.68 -17.55 16.14
C TYR A 20 -14.87 -18.47 17.33
N THR A 21 -14.60 -17.98 18.54
CA THR A 21 -14.96 -18.64 19.80
C THR A 21 -16.15 -17.92 20.42
N TYR A 22 -17.28 -18.61 20.62
CA TYR A 22 -18.44 -18.04 21.30
C TYR A 22 -18.33 -18.29 22.80
N LEU A 23 -18.42 -17.25 23.61
CA LEU A 23 -18.56 -17.34 25.06
C LEU A 23 -19.97 -16.97 25.47
N ASP A 24 -20.55 -17.72 26.40
CA ASP A 24 -21.98 -17.77 26.80
C ASP A 24 -22.46 -16.57 27.61
N LYS A 25 -21.74 -15.46 27.70
CA LYS A 25 -22.18 -14.20 28.35
C LYS A 25 -21.59 -12.97 27.69
N GLY A 26 -22.33 -12.41 26.75
CA GLY A 26 -22.02 -11.12 26.11
C GLY A 26 -21.08 -11.29 24.92
N PHE A 27 -21.42 -10.65 23.81
CA PHE A 27 -20.63 -10.68 22.59
C PHE A 27 -19.28 -9.97 22.81
N GLU A 28 -18.27 -10.66 23.28
CA GLU A 28 -16.87 -10.28 23.04
C GLU A 28 -16.34 -11.14 21.90
N ILE A 29 -16.31 -10.57 20.72
CA ILE A 29 -15.61 -11.19 19.58
C ILE A 29 -14.12 -10.95 19.81
N LEU A 30 -13.44 -11.90 20.43
CA LEU A 30 -11.99 -11.96 20.40
C LEU A 30 -11.57 -12.40 18.99
N ILE A 31 -11.37 -11.43 18.11
CA ILE A 31 -10.69 -11.67 16.84
C ILE A 31 -9.23 -11.91 17.16
N THR A 32 -8.84 -13.16 17.34
CA THR A 32 -7.43 -13.52 17.23
C THR A 32 -7.10 -13.49 15.74
N PRO A 33 -6.22 -12.61 15.28
CA PRO A 33 -5.81 -12.68 13.89
C PRO A 33 -5.10 -14.02 13.69
N THR A 34 -5.71 -14.90 12.94
CA THR A 34 -4.98 -16.06 12.39
C THR A 34 -3.83 -15.48 11.57
N PRO A 35 -2.57 -15.92 11.77
CA PRO A 35 -1.50 -15.50 10.91
C PRO A 35 -1.88 -15.93 9.50
N ASN A 36 -2.28 -14.95 8.68
CA ASN A 36 -2.57 -15.17 7.28
C ASN A 36 -1.24 -15.45 6.59
N THR A 37 -0.92 -16.72 6.40
CA THR A 37 0.27 -17.15 5.66
C THR A 37 0.13 -16.96 4.14
N GLN A 38 -0.98 -16.41 3.67
CA GLN A 38 -1.07 -15.89 2.32
C GLN A 38 -0.40 -14.52 2.31
N THR A 39 0.77 -14.45 1.71
CA THR A 39 1.34 -13.18 1.25
C THR A 39 0.27 -12.48 0.41
N ASN A 40 -0.33 -11.44 0.96
CA ASN A 40 -1.31 -10.64 0.23
C ASN A 40 -0.59 -10.09 -1.00
N VAL A 41 -0.91 -10.64 -2.16
CA VAL A 41 -0.24 -10.30 -3.42
C VAL A 41 -0.53 -8.85 -3.79
N MET A 42 -1.73 -8.34 -3.45
CA MET A 42 -2.15 -6.97 -3.75
C MET A 42 -2.08 -6.08 -2.51
N LYS A 43 -1.45 -4.90 -2.64
CA LYS A 43 -1.41 -3.89 -1.58
C LYS A 43 -1.89 -2.54 -2.10
N LEU A 44 -2.69 -1.84 -1.31
CA LEU A 44 -3.06 -0.46 -1.57
C LEU A 44 -2.26 0.46 -0.65
N PHE A 45 -1.64 1.48 -1.27
CA PHE A 45 -1.02 2.59 -0.55
C PHE A 45 -1.82 3.86 -0.83
N LEU A 46 -1.82 4.82 0.09
CA LEU A 46 -2.34 6.17 -0.17
C LEU A 46 -1.21 7.10 -0.61
N ASP A 47 -1.47 7.88 -1.66
CA ASP A 47 -0.55 8.90 -2.17
C ASP A 47 -0.99 10.28 -1.67
N THR A 48 -0.57 10.64 -0.48
CA THR A 48 -0.91 11.91 0.17
C THR A 48 0.09 12.27 1.28
N ALA A 49 0.17 13.57 1.58
CA ALA A 49 0.90 14.12 2.72
C ALA A 49 -0.06 14.87 3.69
N ILE A 50 -1.36 14.73 3.52
CA ILE A 50 -2.37 15.32 4.39
C ILE A 50 -2.75 14.29 5.46
N VAL A 51 -2.32 14.54 6.70
CA VAL A 51 -2.46 13.58 7.81
C VAL A 51 -3.91 13.18 8.04
N SER A 52 -4.85 14.14 8.04
CA SER A 52 -6.28 13.85 8.23
C SER A 52 -6.87 12.94 7.14
N GLU A 53 -6.40 13.03 5.89
CA GLU A 53 -6.84 12.12 4.82
C GLU A 53 -6.41 10.67 5.08
N ILE A 54 -5.28 10.49 5.77
CA ILE A 54 -4.79 9.17 6.18
C ILE A 54 -5.58 8.66 7.38
N GLU A 55 -5.73 9.50 8.43
CA GLU A 55 -6.51 9.18 9.63
C GLU A 55 -7.92 8.67 9.31
N ASP A 56 -8.60 9.33 8.38
CA ASP A 56 -9.96 8.98 7.96
C ASP A 56 -10.06 7.58 7.31
N ARG A 57 -8.97 7.06 6.72
CA ARG A 57 -8.99 5.84 5.88
C ARG A 57 -8.24 4.65 6.47
N LEU A 58 -7.29 4.88 7.38
CA LEU A 58 -6.58 3.80 8.07
C LEU A 58 -7.49 2.82 8.81
N PRO A 59 -8.60 3.27 9.47
CA PRO A 59 -9.51 2.35 10.16
C PRO A 59 -10.18 1.32 9.25
N SER A 60 -10.14 1.50 7.92
CA SER A 60 -10.62 0.49 6.97
C SER A 60 -9.81 -0.82 7.03
N GLY A 61 -8.56 -0.76 7.52
CA GLY A 61 -7.63 -1.90 7.50
C GLY A 61 -7.15 -2.32 6.10
N LEU A 62 -7.44 -1.52 5.06
CA LEU A 62 -7.12 -1.85 3.67
C LEU A 62 -5.84 -1.16 3.16
N ILE A 63 -5.31 -0.20 3.93
CA ILE A 63 -4.14 0.59 3.55
C ILE A 63 -2.88 -0.05 4.14
N ALA A 64 -1.99 -0.49 3.27
CA ALA A 64 -0.74 -1.16 3.65
C ALA A 64 0.48 -0.20 3.71
N GLY A 65 0.31 1.05 3.31
CA GLY A 65 1.38 2.06 3.37
C GLY A 65 0.98 3.40 2.77
N ILE A 66 1.89 4.34 2.88
CA ILE A 66 1.72 5.72 2.41
C ILE A 66 2.89 6.07 1.49
N THR A 67 2.61 6.72 0.37
CA THR A 67 3.64 7.36 -0.44
C THR A 67 3.51 8.87 -0.33
N THR A 68 4.64 9.53 -0.19
CA THR A 68 4.75 10.99 -0.25
C THR A 68 5.66 11.38 -1.40
N ASN A 69 5.65 12.67 -1.74
CA ASN A 69 6.60 13.27 -2.66
C ASN A 69 6.69 14.79 -2.38
N PRO A 70 7.72 15.49 -2.90
CA PRO A 70 7.91 16.91 -2.64
C PRO A 70 6.69 17.78 -2.99
N THR A 71 5.94 17.42 -4.04
CA THR A 71 4.73 18.15 -4.45
C THR A 71 3.61 18.00 -3.41
N LEU A 72 3.39 16.79 -2.89
CA LEU A 72 2.39 16.54 -1.85
C LEU A 72 2.77 17.20 -0.53
N ILE A 73 4.03 17.15 -0.14
CA ILE A 73 4.55 17.84 1.05
C ILE A 73 4.34 19.37 0.89
N LYS A 74 4.71 19.94 -0.24
CA LYS A 74 4.45 21.37 -0.52
C LYS A 74 2.96 21.69 -0.41
N LYS A 75 2.09 20.83 -0.91
CA LYS A 75 0.63 21.01 -0.86
C LYS A 75 0.09 20.97 0.58
N SER A 76 0.73 20.21 1.50
CA SER A 76 0.33 20.19 2.90
C SER A 76 0.56 21.53 3.60
N GLY A 77 1.46 22.38 3.09
CA GLY A 77 1.80 23.66 3.69
C GLY A 77 2.59 23.58 5.00
N ARG A 78 3.07 22.38 5.35
CA ARG A 78 3.72 22.09 6.63
C ARG A 78 5.20 21.70 6.43
N ASP A 79 5.97 21.76 7.50
CA ASP A 79 7.35 21.26 7.51
C ASP A 79 7.37 19.76 7.18
N PRO A 80 8.25 19.29 6.27
CA PRO A 80 8.32 17.88 5.87
C PRO A 80 8.53 16.92 7.04
N TRP A 81 9.44 17.24 7.97
CA TRP A 81 9.76 16.37 9.09
C TRP A 81 8.59 16.22 10.05
N ILE A 82 7.85 17.31 10.28
CA ILE A 82 6.62 17.27 11.09
C ILE A 82 5.58 16.37 10.42
N VAL A 83 5.40 16.49 9.11
CA VAL A 83 4.44 15.66 8.36
C VAL A 83 4.82 14.17 8.42
N TYR A 84 6.10 13.84 8.21
CA TYR A 84 6.55 12.44 8.28
C TYR A 84 6.40 11.86 9.68
N THR A 85 6.68 12.65 10.72
CA THR A 85 6.51 12.23 12.12
C THR A 85 5.03 11.95 12.42
N ASP A 86 4.14 12.88 12.09
CA ASP A 86 2.71 12.71 12.32
C ASP A 86 2.17 11.45 11.59
N ILE A 87 2.60 11.23 10.34
CA ILE A 87 2.19 10.03 9.58
C ILE A 87 2.73 8.75 10.23
N ALA A 88 3.99 8.75 10.68
CA ALA A 88 4.59 7.59 11.36
C ALA A 88 3.89 7.27 12.68
N GLU A 89 3.47 8.30 13.44
CA GLU A 89 2.72 8.15 14.70
C GLU A 89 1.32 7.56 14.52
N LEU A 90 0.75 7.60 13.31
CA LEU A 90 -0.50 6.90 12.99
C LEU A 90 -0.36 5.37 12.96
N GLY A 91 0.86 4.85 13.08
CA GLY A 91 1.11 3.40 13.09
C GLY A 91 1.07 2.76 11.70
N VAL A 92 1.37 3.51 10.64
CA VAL A 92 1.50 2.97 9.29
C VAL A 92 2.67 1.99 9.19
N GLU A 93 2.53 0.93 8.41
CA GLU A 93 3.57 -0.11 8.28
C GLU A 93 4.68 0.29 7.30
N ASP A 94 4.38 1.15 6.33
CA ASP A 94 5.31 1.58 5.27
C ASP A 94 5.05 3.04 4.89
N LEU A 95 6.09 3.86 4.97
CA LEU A 95 6.06 5.27 4.59
C LEU A 95 7.19 5.56 3.60
N SER A 96 6.84 5.74 2.33
CA SER A 96 7.82 6.14 1.30
C SER A 96 8.12 7.63 1.40
N ILE A 97 9.36 7.96 1.81
CA ILE A 97 9.88 9.32 1.99
C ILE A 97 10.91 9.65 0.90
N GLU A 98 10.59 10.62 0.05
CA GLU A 98 11.47 11.03 -1.05
C GLU A 98 12.56 11.98 -0.56
N VAL A 99 13.83 11.58 -0.80
CA VAL A 99 14.98 12.44 -0.56
C VAL A 99 15.43 13.09 -1.87
N VAL A 100 15.83 14.36 -1.79
CA VAL A 100 16.20 15.17 -2.95
C VAL A 100 17.66 15.56 -2.84
N GLY A 101 18.44 15.28 -3.88
CA GLY A 101 19.86 15.59 -3.99
C GLY A 101 20.35 15.40 -5.42
N GLU A 102 21.43 16.04 -5.78
CA GLU A 102 22.04 15.98 -7.12
C GLU A 102 23.13 14.90 -7.22
N THR A 103 23.72 14.51 -6.10
CA THR A 103 24.81 13.55 -6.03
C THR A 103 24.44 12.32 -5.21
N GLU A 104 25.07 11.17 -5.49
CA GLU A 104 24.95 9.95 -4.68
C GLU A 104 25.17 10.24 -3.19
N LYS A 105 26.22 11.03 -2.87
CA LYS A 105 26.58 11.34 -1.47
C LYS A 105 25.47 12.10 -0.75
N GLU A 106 24.87 13.09 -1.40
CA GLU A 106 23.76 13.86 -0.82
C GLU A 106 22.55 12.97 -0.59
N LEU A 107 22.17 12.16 -1.59
CA LEU A 107 21.06 11.23 -1.50
C LEU A 107 21.26 10.22 -0.37
N VAL A 108 22.46 9.63 -0.26
CA VAL A 108 22.79 8.69 0.83
C VAL A 108 22.76 9.39 2.19
N THR A 109 23.33 10.58 2.32
CA THR A 109 23.35 11.32 3.59
C THR A 109 21.94 11.61 4.09
N LEU A 110 21.06 12.08 3.22
CA LEU A 110 19.66 12.36 3.55
C LEU A 110 18.90 11.05 3.86
N ALA A 111 19.13 10.00 3.07
CA ALA A 111 18.51 8.70 3.31
C ALA A 111 18.86 8.10 4.67
N LEU A 112 20.12 8.21 5.09
CA LEU A 112 20.57 7.76 6.41
C LEU A 112 19.89 8.55 7.52
N SER A 113 19.75 9.88 7.37
CA SER A 113 19.03 10.71 8.33
C SER A 113 17.54 10.32 8.44
N VAL A 114 16.88 10.06 7.31
CA VAL A 114 15.49 9.57 7.31
C VAL A 114 15.41 8.20 8.02
N ASN A 115 16.31 7.28 7.71
CA ASN A 115 16.33 5.95 8.31
C ASN A 115 16.64 6.01 9.83
N GLU A 116 17.49 6.93 10.27
CA GLU A 116 17.78 7.14 11.70
C GLU A 116 16.53 7.60 12.47
N ASN A 117 15.71 8.48 11.87
CA ASN A 117 14.53 9.02 12.53
C ASN A 117 13.31 8.09 12.47
N TYR A 118 13.12 7.33 11.38
CA TYR A 118 11.90 6.56 11.17
C TYR A 118 12.10 5.03 11.07
N GLY A 119 13.36 4.56 11.05
CA GLY A 119 13.69 3.14 11.10
C GLY A 119 12.95 2.30 10.05
N ASN A 120 12.39 1.18 10.49
CA ASN A 120 11.73 0.22 9.62
C ASN A 120 10.40 0.70 9.03
N VAL A 121 9.83 1.81 9.49
CA VAL A 121 8.64 2.39 8.88
C VAL A 121 8.99 3.07 7.57
N ALA A 122 10.18 3.69 7.48
CA ALA A 122 10.61 4.40 6.28
C ALA A 122 11.01 3.45 5.14
N THR A 123 10.55 3.76 3.94
CA THR A 123 11.12 3.30 2.68
C THR A 123 11.67 4.53 1.95
N ILE A 124 12.98 4.56 1.73
CA ILE A 124 13.65 5.70 1.10
C ILE A 124 13.26 5.78 -0.37
N LYS A 125 12.71 6.92 -0.80
CA LYS A 125 12.31 7.10 -2.19
C LYS A 125 13.37 7.92 -2.93
N LEU A 126 13.91 7.35 -4.01
CA LEU A 126 15.02 7.89 -4.80
C LEU A 126 14.64 8.03 -6.28
N PRO A 127 15.04 9.10 -6.96
CA PRO A 127 14.80 9.25 -8.40
C PRO A 127 15.60 8.24 -9.21
N CYS A 128 15.02 7.77 -10.33
CA CYS A 128 15.70 6.86 -11.26
C CYS A 128 16.70 7.61 -12.15
N THR A 129 17.74 8.16 -11.52
CA THR A 129 18.94 8.71 -12.13
C THR A 129 20.13 7.81 -11.84
N MET A 130 21.27 8.02 -12.51
CA MET A 130 22.46 7.22 -12.20
C MET A 130 22.91 7.40 -10.75
N GLU A 131 22.84 8.63 -10.21
CA GLU A 131 23.19 8.89 -8.82
C GLU A 131 22.17 8.24 -7.84
N GLY A 132 20.87 8.27 -8.18
CA GLY A 132 19.85 7.54 -7.42
C GLY A 132 20.04 6.01 -7.45
N VAL A 133 20.43 5.44 -8.60
CA VAL A 133 20.72 3.99 -8.74
C VAL A 133 21.92 3.59 -7.89
N LYS A 134 22.99 4.40 -7.89
CA LYS A 134 24.18 4.16 -7.04
C LYS A 134 23.83 4.24 -5.56
N ALA A 135 23.09 5.28 -5.15
CA ALA A 135 22.60 5.44 -3.79
C ALA A 135 21.71 4.26 -3.37
N CYS A 136 20.79 3.82 -4.25
CA CYS A 136 19.97 2.62 -4.02
C CYS A 136 20.86 1.40 -3.76
N LYS A 137 21.86 1.15 -4.62
CA LYS A 137 22.77 0.01 -4.48
C LYS A 137 23.48 0.02 -3.12
N TYR A 138 23.97 1.17 -2.69
CA TYR A 138 24.61 1.33 -1.39
C TYR A 138 23.63 1.04 -0.24
N LEU A 139 22.48 1.71 -0.22
CA LEU A 139 21.50 1.63 0.86
C LEU A 139 20.93 0.22 1.04
N THR A 140 20.63 -0.47 -0.07
CA THR A 140 20.14 -1.85 -0.03
C THR A 140 21.18 -2.84 0.47
N THR A 141 22.48 -2.58 0.24
CA THR A 141 23.58 -3.41 0.77
C THR A 141 23.64 -3.35 2.31
N ILE A 142 23.23 -2.26 2.92
CA ILE A 142 23.15 -2.09 4.37
C ILE A 142 21.75 -2.34 4.94
N GLY A 143 20.84 -2.92 4.15
CA GLY A 143 19.53 -3.37 4.60
C GLY A 143 18.44 -2.30 4.63
N ILE A 144 18.67 -1.11 4.07
CA ILE A 144 17.67 -0.04 3.99
C ILE A 144 16.76 -0.27 2.78
N ARG A 145 15.44 -0.19 3.01
CA ARG A 145 14.43 -0.33 1.96
C ARG A 145 14.43 0.89 1.04
N VAL A 146 14.36 0.63 -0.28
CA VAL A 146 14.37 1.70 -1.29
C VAL A 146 13.22 1.53 -2.28
N ASN A 147 12.52 2.64 -2.56
CA ASN A 147 11.53 2.80 -3.61
C ASN A 147 12.12 3.70 -4.72
N MET A 148 12.49 3.10 -5.86
CA MET A 148 13.00 3.86 -7.00
C MET A 148 11.85 4.51 -7.77
N THR A 149 11.77 5.84 -7.73
CA THR A 149 10.67 6.62 -8.34
C THR A 149 11.05 7.21 -9.69
N LEU A 150 10.05 7.78 -10.40
CA LEU A 150 10.21 8.35 -11.74
C LEU A 150 10.73 7.32 -12.76
N VAL A 151 10.14 6.12 -12.70
CA VAL A 151 10.43 5.06 -13.67
C VAL A 151 9.47 5.19 -14.84
N PHE A 152 10.01 5.29 -16.06
CA PHE A 152 9.24 5.51 -17.30
C PHE A 152 9.64 4.54 -18.43
N SER A 153 10.50 3.55 -18.15
CA SER A 153 10.89 2.52 -19.12
C SER A 153 11.32 1.22 -18.43
N GLU A 154 11.27 0.11 -19.17
CA GLU A 154 11.76 -1.20 -18.73
C GLU A 154 13.27 -1.17 -18.47
N SER A 155 14.03 -0.41 -19.25
CA SER A 155 15.48 -0.26 -19.05
C SER A 155 15.80 0.38 -17.71
N GLN A 156 15.03 1.39 -17.28
CA GLN A 156 15.14 1.98 -15.94
C GLN A 156 14.77 0.96 -14.87
N ALA A 157 13.67 0.22 -15.07
CA ALA A 157 13.25 -0.82 -14.14
C ALA A 157 14.32 -1.91 -13.93
N ILE A 158 15.02 -2.32 -15.01
CA ILE A 158 16.14 -3.27 -14.94
C ILE A 158 17.25 -2.72 -14.03
N LEU A 159 17.67 -1.47 -14.21
CA LEU A 159 18.73 -0.87 -13.39
C LEU A 159 18.33 -0.78 -11.91
N CYS A 160 17.09 -0.43 -11.64
CA CYS A 160 16.55 -0.37 -10.28
C CYS A 160 16.56 -1.76 -9.61
N ALA A 161 16.15 -2.80 -10.33
CA ALA A 161 16.18 -4.17 -9.83
C ALA A 161 17.61 -4.67 -9.56
N LEU A 162 18.56 -4.40 -10.46
CA LEU A 162 19.97 -4.74 -10.29
C LEU A 162 20.62 -3.98 -9.12
N ALA A 163 20.13 -2.78 -8.79
CA ALA A 163 20.53 -2.05 -7.61
C ALA A 163 19.95 -2.64 -6.31
N GLY A 164 18.98 -3.56 -6.38
CA GLY A 164 18.35 -4.21 -5.23
C GLY A 164 17.19 -3.45 -4.64
N ALA A 165 16.55 -2.57 -5.41
CA ALA A 165 15.37 -1.81 -4.95
C ALA A 165 14.29 -2.74 -4.38
N THR A 166 13.67 -2.32 -3.27
CA THR A 166 12.50 -3.01 -2.69
C THR A 166 11.29 -2.81 -3.57
N TYR A 167 11.06 -1.55 -3.98
CA TYR A 167 9.99 -1.14 -4.89
C TYR A 167 10.56 -0.36 -6.07
N ILE A 168 9.86 -0.40 -7.18
CA ILE A 168 9.95 0.61 -8.22
C ILE A 168 8.58 1.28 -8.39
N SER A 169 8.55 2.57 -8.68
CA SER A 169 7.33 3.33 -8.93
C SER A 169 7.28 3.80 -10.39
N PRO A 170 6.78 2.98 -11.32
CA PRO A 170 6.44 3.44 -12.67
C PRO A 170 5.19 4.30 -12.65
N PHE A 171 5.20 5.42 -13.41
CA PHE A 171 4.20 6.47 -13.35
C PHE A 171 3.18 6.38 -14.48
N ILE A 172 1.99 5.84 -14.21
CA ILE A 172 0.91 5.66 -15.18
C ILE A 172 0.43 7.02 -15.71
N GLY A 173 -0.17 7.84 -14.87
CA GLY A 173 -0.84 9.06 -15.30
C GLY A 173 0.09 10.10 -15.91
N ARG A 174 1.38 10.16 -15.49
CA ARG A 174 2.34 11.09 -16.12
C ARG A 174 2.74 10.62 -17.53
N MET A 175 2.75 9.32 -17.79
CA MET A 175 2.91 8.79 -19.15
C MET A 175 1.71 9.15 -20.03
N ASP A 176 0.50 8.95 -19.51
CA ASP A 176 -0.73 9.26 -20.22
C ASP A 176 -0.82 10.75 -20.58
N ASP A 177 -0.36 11.66 -19.70
CA ASP A 177 -0.26 13.10 -19.98
C ASP A 177 0.66 13.42 -21.17
N ASN A 178 1.60 12.54 -21.48
CA ASN A 178 2.53 12.68 -22.58
C ASN A 178 2.17 11.79 -23.79
N SER A 179 0.92 11.34 -23.88
CA SER A 179 0.42 10.48 -24.95
C SER A 179 1.16 9.14 -25.08
N LEU A 180 1.69 8.64 -23.96
CA LEU A 180 2.27 7.31 -23.81
C LEU A 180 1.28 6.40 -23.07
N VAL A 181 1.48 5.08 -23.14
CA VAL A 181 0.56 4.11 -22.52
C VAL A 181 1.11 3.67 -21.17
N GLY A 182 0.72 4.36 -20.09
CA GLY A 182 1.24 4.10 -18.75
C GLY A 182 0.93 2.69 -18.23
N LEU A 183 -0.27 2.19 -18.43
CA LEU A 183 -0.65 0.81 -18.07
C LEU A 183 0.13 -0.25 -18.88
N GLY A 184 0.50 0.06 -20.12
CA GLY A 184 1.37 -0.80 -20.94
C GLY A 184 2.74 -1.00 -20.28
N LEU A 185 3.33 0.07 -19.75
CA LEU A 185 4.61 0.00 -19.02
C LEU A 185 4.50 -0.91 -17.78
N ILE A 186 3.41 -0.83 -17.02
CA ILE A 186 3.18 -1.72 -15.87
C ILE A 186 3.20 -3.19 -16.32
N ARG A 187 2.41 -3.52 -17.34
CA ARG A 187 2.33 -4.89 -17.89
C ARG A 187 3.70 -5.41 -18.32
N ASP A 188 4.45 -4.59 -19.04
CA ASP A 188 5.72 -5.00 -19.64
C ASP A 188 6.79 -5.19 -18.56
N ILE A 189 6.87 -4.30 -17.55
CA ILE A 189 7.76 -4.46 -16.40
C ILE A 189 7.37 -5.68 -15.55
N CYS A 190 6.09 -5.89 -15.23
CA CYS A 190 5.63 -7.04 -14.46
C CYS A 190 5.93 -8.36 -15.19
N THR A 191 5.77 -8.40 -16.51
CA THR A 191 6.11 -9.55 -17.33
C THR A 191 7.61 -9.83 -17.30
N LEU A 192 8.44 -8.78 -17.46
CA LEU A 192 9.89 -8.87 -17.38
C LEU A 192 10.35 -9.42 -16.02
N TYR A 193 9.83 -8.83 -14.92
CA TYR A 193 10.23 -9.21 -13.57
C TYR A 193 9.83 -10.66 -13.23
N ARG A 194 8.63 -11.07 -13.65
CA ARG A 194 8.19 -12.47 -13.50
C ARG A 194 9.06 -13.44 -14.27
N THR A 195 9.37 -13.13 -15.55
CA THR A 195 10.20 -13.97 -16.41
C THR A 195 11.61 -14.13 -15.85
N GLN A 196 12.18 -13.08 -15.27
CA GLN A 196 13.51 -13.07 -14.70
C GLN A 196 13.54 -13.42 -13.20
N GLN A 197 12.40 -13.76 -12.60
CA GLN A 197 12.26 -14.06 -11.16
C GLN A 197 12.82 -12.94 -10.24
N ILE A 198 12.66 -11.69 -10.66
CA ILE A 198 13.09 -10.51 -9.93
C ILE A 198 12.16 -10.31 -8.71
N LYS A 199 12.75 -10.01 -7.55
CA LYS A 199 12.01 -9.84 -6.28
C LYS A 199 11.57 -8.40 -6.03
N THR A 200 12.13 -7.43 -6.75
CA THR A 200 11.71 -6.03 -6.67
C THR A 200 10.24 -5.92 -7.02
N GLN A 201 9.44 -5.32 -6.14
CA GLN A 201 8.00 -5.18 -6.33
C GLN A 201 7.67 -3.97 -7.20
N VAL A 202 6.64 -4.12 -8.03
CA VAL A 202 6.13 -3.05 -8.89
C VAL A 202 5.02 -2.29 -8.16
N LEU A 203 5.29 -1.04 -7.80
CA LEU A 203 4.36 -0.10 -7.17
C LEU A 203 3.82 0.85 -8.26
N ALA A 204 2.64 0.56 -8.80
CA ALA A 204 1.98 1.42 -9.77
C ALA A 204 1.66 2.78 -9.15
N ALA A 205 2.23 3.86 -9.71
CA ALA A 205 2.14 5.20 -9.17
C ALA A 205 1.49 6.19 -10.16
N SER A 206 1.17 7.39 -9.67
CA SER A 206 0.47 8.41 -10.47
C SER A 206 -0.86 7.91 -11.04
N VAL A 207 -1.57 7.09 -10.28
CA VAL A 207 -2.89 6.53 -10.63
C VAL A 207 -3.96 7.60 -10.39
N ARG A 208 -4.91 7.75 -11.31
CA ARG A 208 -5.88 8.85 -11.28
C ARG A 208 -7.33 8.43 -11.22
N ASP A 209 -7.62 7.17 -11.47
CA ASP A 209 -8.97 6.62 -11.53
C ASP A 209 -9.03 5.16 -11.08
N THR A 210 -10.23 4.68 -10.78
CA THR A 210 -10.47 3.33 -10.26
C THR A 210 -10.26 2.24 -11.30
N GLN A 211 -10.45 2.53 -12.58
CA GLN A 211 -10.21 1.57 -13.67
C GLN A 211 -8.72 1.28 -13.79
N SER A 212 -7.89 2.31 -13.70
CA SER A 212 -6.42 2.16 -13.70
C SER A 212 -5.92 1.33 -12.53
N VAL A 213 -6.54 1.41 -11.34
CA VAL A 213 -6.23 0.54 -10.19
C VAL A 213 -6.45 -0.92 -10.55
N GLY A 214 -7.65 -1.26 -11.03
CA GLY A 214 -7.98 -2.63 -11.41
C GLY A 214 -7.05 -3.17 -12.50
N LYS A 215 -6.76 -2.36 -13.52
CA LYS A 215 -5.87 -2.75 -14.62
C LYS A 215 -4.41 -2.90 -14.20
N ALA A 216 -3.91 -2.07 -13.28
CA ALA A 216 -2.56 -2.20 -12.76
C ALA A 216 -2.38 -3.56 -12.07
N PHE A 217 -3.31 -3.98 -11.22
CA PHE A 217 -3.28 -5.29 -10.58
C PHE A 217 -3.50 -6.45 -11.57
N GLU A 218 -4.42 -6.31 -12.53
CA GLU A 218 -4.60 -7.29 -13.62
C GLU A 218 -3.31 -7.54 -14.39
N TYR A 219 -2.50 -6.50 -14.59
CA TYR A 219 -1.21 -6.59 -15.28
C TYR A 219 -0.06 -7.06 -14.37
N GLY A 220 -0.34 -7.25 -13.10
CA GLY A 220 0.58 -7.88 -12.15
C GLY A 220 1.36 -6.94 -11.25
N ALA A 221 0.92 -5.68 -11.10
CA ALA A 221 1.48 -4.80 -10.08
C ALA A 221 1.28 -5.42 -8.68
N ASP A 222 2.29 -5.33 -7.84
CA ASP A 222 2.23 -5.81 -6.45
C ASP A 222 1.52 -4.79 -5.55
N ILE A 223 1.72 -3.52 -5.84
CA ILE A 223 1.23 -2.39 -5.06
C ILE A 223 0.65 -1.35 -6.01
N CYS A 224 -0.42 -0.69 -5.57
CA CYS A 224 -0.97 0.47 -6.25
C CYS A 224 -1.07 1.61 -5.24
N THR A 225 -0.38 2.73 -5.49
CA THR A 225 -0.52 3.92 -4.66
C THR A 225 -1.47 4.90 -5.32
N ILE A 226 -2.50 5.31 -4.56
CA ILE A 226 -3.65 6.03 -5.09
C ILE A 226 -3.99 7.25 -4.24
N PRO A 227 -4.44 8.36 -4.85
CA PRO A 227 -4.97 9.49 -4.10
C PRO A 227 -6.18 9.09 -3.25
N PRO A 228 -6.41 9.71 -2.09
CA PRO A 228 -7.56 9.45 -1.22
C PRO A 228 -8.89 9.45 -1.96
N LYS A 229 -9.10 10.40 -2.87
CA LYS A 229 -10.31 10.47 -3.69
C LYS A 229 -10.53 9.22 -4.57
N VAL A 230 -9.45 8.64 -5.10
CA VAL A 230 -9.55 7.41 -5.92
C VAL A 230 -9.93 6.25 -5.02
N PHE A 231 -9.31 6.15 -3.82
CA PHE A 231 -9.68 5.13 -2.83
C PHE A 231 -11.17 5.19 -2.49
N ASP A 232 -11.70 6.37 -2.15
CA ASP A 232 -13.12 6.55 -1.81
C ASP A 232 -14.04 6.17 -2.97
N SER A 233 -13.60 6.42 -4.21
CA SER A 233 -14.38 6.11 -5.41
C SER A 233 -14.41 4.62 -5.74
N MET A 234 -13.53 3.78 -5.18
CA MET A 234 -13.47 2.35 -5.49
C MET A 234 -14.72 1.58 -5.05
N VAL A 235 -15.43 2.07 -4.06
CA VAL A 235 -16.69 1.45 -3.57
C VAL A 235 -17.94 2.06 -4.22
N SER A 236 -17.81 3.14 -4.99
CA SER A 236 -18.94 3.83 -5.61
C SER A 236 -19.31 3.20 -6.95
N HIS A 237 -20.51 2.63 -7.04
CA HIS A 237 -21.00 2.07 -8.29
C HIS A 237 -22.54 2.16 -8.38
N VAL A 238 -23.04 2.71 -9.47
CA VAL A 238 -24.48 2.94 -9.69
C VAL A 238 -25.33 1.67 -9.55
N LEU A 239 -24.80 0.50 -9.93
CA LEU A 239 -25.50 -0.78 -9.78
C LEU A 239 -25.53 -1.27 -8.34
N THR A 240 -24.51 -0.95 -7.54
CA THR A 240 -24.52 -1.23 -6.10
C THR A 240 -25.63 -0.42 -5.42
N ASP A 241 -25.72 0.87 -5.71
CA ASP A 241 -26.73 1.76 -5.15
C ASP A 241 -28.14 1.28 -5.50
N LYS A 242 -28.40 0.98 -6.78
CA LYS A 242 -29.68 0.42 -7.24
C LYS A 242 -30.01 -0.94 -6.61
N GLY A 243 -29.00 -1.80 -6.44
CA GLY A 243 -29.15 -3.10 -5.78
C GLY A 243 -29.55 -2.93 -4.31
N LEU A 244 -28.88 -2.04 -3.58
CA LEU A 244 -29.22 -1.73 -2.18
C LEU A 244 -30.62 -1.14 -2.04
N GLU A 245 -31.02 -0.23 -2.93
CA GLU A 245 -32.38 0.31 -2.95
C GLU A 245 -33.43 -0.80 -3.15
N GLN A 246 -33.18 -1.76 -4.04
CA GLN A 246 -34.07 -2.90 -4.25
C GLN A 246 -34.13 -3.79 -3.01
N PHE A 247 -32.98 -4.18 -2.44
CA PHE A 247 -32.93 -5.02 -1.24
C PHE A 247 -33.64 -4.36 -0.03
N ASN A 248 -33.48 -3.05 0.13
CA ASN A 248 -34.16 -2.33 1.20
C ASN A 248 -35.70 -2.33 0.99
N ARG A 249 -36.20 -2.19 -0.26
CA ARG A 249 -37.64 -2.31 -0.55
C ARG A 249 -38.16 -3.71 -0.21
N ASP A 250 -37.44 -4.75 -0.65
CA ASP A 250 -37.87 -6.14 -0.45
C ASP A 250 -37.83 -6.54 1.04
N ASN A 251 -36.93 -5.95 1.83
CA ASN A 251 -36.82 -6.22 3.28
C ASN A 251 -37.91 -5.53 4.12
N LEU A 252 -38.60 -4.54 3.55
CA LEU A 252 -39.69 -3.81 4.21
C LEU A 252 -41.08 -4.35 3.83
N ALA A 253 -41.15 -5.29 2.90
CA ALA A 253 -42.38 -5.93 2.43
C ALA A 253 -42.69 -7.21 3.18
#